data_30ce5dc5ed280d2d73b500e895ca9842
#
_entry.id   30ce5dc5ed280d2d73b500e895ca9842
#
_cell.length_a   1.000
_cell.length_b   1.000
_cell.length_c   1.000
_cell.angle_alpha   90.00
_cell.angle_beta   90.00
_cell.angle_gamma   90.00
#
_symmetry.space_group_name_H-M   'P 1'
#
loop_
_entity.id
_entity.type
_entity.pdbx_description
1 polymer ?
#
loop_
_entity_poly.entity_id
_entity_poly.type
_entity_poly.pdbx_seq_one_letter_code
_entity_poly.pdbx_strand_id
1 'polypeptide(L)'
;MDAYMDYGMILDIPAWVSRSPQGAKASNINSYQEAVDGTKINNDYFMKNRNGNCKFLNVLQGENFQQADDWYLQMKDYCDPKKYTDHFNGWAMGGQNMCDVHLALKRLVALRFDGLLEKGVHDVMHFLGTSKLEWAVLLTDIQRAVRKYHNENFMITFDCASPFLASANGQIYTDIEIEDKKKWTYRMQPSADNKAYATDTRPFRDAVLDYKIFDTFKDSPVSARWQMKDITCYKPGDLNKMGNEGKTSWDSFSYTLQMAHNVWMHITAVQEANRMYDTKINPKMLVQENFDRVAFKDVVNAVFATSSRDEANAVIEEYSRFWMSIIGTRGATGKKTVNASTQFGNLFEEV
;
A
#
# COMPACT_ATOMS: atom_id res chain seq x y z
N MET A 1 12.12 8.36 -16.59
CA MET A 1 12.19 8.18 -15.12
C MET A 1 13.49 8.72 -14.56
N ASP A 2 14.64 8.21 -14.96
CA ASP A 2 15.96 8.53 -14.41
C ASP A 2 16.34 10.03 -14.41
N ALA A 3 15.85 10.79 -15.38
CA ALA A 3 16.13 12.23 -15.51
C ALA A 3 15.18 13.14 -14.71
N TYR A 4 14.04 12.64 -14.22
CA TYR A 4 12.97 13.49 -13.69
C TYR A 4 12.42 13.05 -12.32
N MET A 5 12.82 11.89 -11.80
CA MET A 5 12.33 11.36 -10.54
C MET A 5 13.45 11.24 -9.52
N ASP A 6 13.15 11.53 -8.26
CA ASP A 6 14.08 11.31 -7.16
C ASP A 6 14.20 9.82 -6.85
N TYR A 7 13.08 9.11 -6.85
CA TYR A 7 12.99 7.67 -6.62
C TYR A 7 12.14 7.00 -7.70
N GLY A 8 12.53 5.78 -8.07
CA GLY A 8 11.77 4.92 -8.97
C GLY A 8 11.88 3.46 -8.56
N MET A 9 10.85 2.67 -8.81
CA MET A 9 10.93 1.22 -8.65
C MET A 9 11.48 0.58 -9.90
N ILE A 10 12.24 -0.49 -9.72
CA ILE A 10 12.64 -1.36 -10.85
C ILE A 10 11.39 -2.03 -11.44
N LEU A 11 11.52 -2.54 -12.65
CA LEU A 11 10.45 -3.30 -13.29
C LEU A 11 10.58 -4.78 -12.89
N ASP A 12 9.90 -5.17 -11.82
CA ASP A 12 9.83 -6.55 -11.39
C ASP A 12 8.69 -7.31 -12.11
N ILE A 13 8.78 -8.63 -12.09
CA ILE A 13 7.71 -9.52 -12.53
C ILE A 13 7.16 -10.21 -11.28
N PRO A 14 5.94 -9.87 -10.82
CA PRO A 14 5.41 -10.43 -9.60
C PRO A 14 5.27 -11.95 -9.63
N ALA A 15 5.65 -12.62 -8.55
CA ALA A 15 5.67 -14.08 -8.47
C ALA A 15 4.29 -14.74 -8.78
N TRP A 16 3.19 -14.06 -8.47
CA TRP A 16 1.83 -14.56 -8.71
C TRP A 16 1.43 -14.62 -10.20
N VAL A 17 2.13 -13.91 -11.08
CA VAL A 17 1.80 -13.84 -12.53
C VAL A 17 1.78 -15.22 -13.15
N SER A 18 2.72 -16.10 -12.79
CA SER A 18 2.81 -17.46 -13.31
C SER A 18 1.62 -18.36 -12.93
N ARG A 19 0.87 -17.99 -11.88
CA ARG A 19 -0.30 -18.76 -11.42
C ARG A 19 -1.63 -18.22 -11.93
N SER A 20 -1.65 -16.99 -12.41
CA SER A 20 -2.79 -16.41 -13.09
C SER A 20 -2.80 -16.83 -14.56
N PRO A 21 -3.82 -17.57 -15.04
CA PRO A 21 -3.86 -17.97 -16.46
C PRO A 21 -3.79 -16.77 -17.42
N GLN A 22 -4.43 -15.66 -17.04
CA GLN A 22 -4.41 -14.43 -17.81
C GLN A 22 -3.03 -13.74 -17.70
N GLY A 23 -2.46 -13.67 -16.51
CA GLY A 23 -1.12 -13.11 -16.27
C GLY A 23 -0.05 -13.90 -17.02
N ALA A 24 -0.03 -15.22 -16.90
CA ALA A 24 0.89 -16.09 -17.62
C ALA A 24 0.78 -15.93 -19.13
N LYS A 25 -0.46 -15.90 -19.67
CA LYS A 25 -0.70 -15.68 -21.10
C LYS A 25 -0.24 -14.31 -21.58
N ALA A 26 -0.46 -13.26 -20.78
CA ALA A 26 -0.11 -11.89 -21.16
C ALA A 26 1.39 -11.63 -21.09
N SER A 27 2.10 -12.22 -20.12
CA SER A 27 3.52 -12.00 -19.87
C SER A 27 4.43 -13.09 -20.47
N ASN A 28 3.88 -14.24 -20.83
CA ASN A 28 4.61 -15.46 -21.18
C ASN A 28 5.51 -15.99 -20.03
N ILE A 29 5.10 -15.76 -18.78
CA ILE A 29 5.76 -16.22 -17.57
C ILE A 29 4.94 -17.36 -16.97
N ASN A 30 5.51 -18.56 -16.92
CA ASN A 30 4.79 -19.78 -16.57
C ASN A 30 5.26 -20.42 -15.26
N SER A 31 6.34 -19.90 -14.67
CA SER A 31 6.88 -20.38 -13.40
C SER A 31 7.41 -19.25 -12.53
N TYR A 32 7.52 -19.53 -11.23
CA TYR A 32 8.16 -18.63 -10.27
C TYR A 32 9.61 -18.29 -10.71
N GLN A 33 10.38 -19.28 -11.15
CA GLN A 33 11.76 -19.06 -11.58
C GLN A 33 11.86 -18.15 -12.80
N GLU A 34 10.93 -18.28 -13.77
CA GLU A 34 10.88 -17.37 -14.91
C GLU A 34 10.58 -15.92 -14.49
N ALA A 35 9.73 -15.71 -13.45
CA ALA A 35 9.49 -14.39 -12.90
C ALA A 35 10.75 -13.80 -12.24
N VAL A 36 11.49 -14.62 -11.50
CA VAL A 36 12.80 -14.23 -10.91
C VAL A 36 13.79 -13.86 -12.00
N ASP A 37 13.98 -14.74 -12.99
CA ASP A 37 14.96 -14.55 -14.07
C ASP A 37 14.63 -13.34 -14.93
N GLY A 38 13.35 -13.13 -15.26
CA GLY A 38 12.89 -11.95 -15.97
C GLY A 38 13.14 -10.66 -15.17
N THR A 39 12.93 -10.70 -13.85
CA THR A 39 13.25 -9.56 -12.99
C THR A 39 14.75 -9.27 -12.95
N LYS A 40 15.60 -10.30 -12.90
CA LYS A 40 17.06 -10.13 -12.99
C LYS A 40 17.48 -9.50 -14.31
N ILE A 41 16.90 -9.94 -15.43
CA ILE A 41 17.15 -9.34 -16.75
C ILE A 41 16.81 -7.85 -16.73
N ASN A 42 15.68 -7.48 -16.13
CA ASN A 42 15.29 -6.08 -15.99
C ASN A 42 16.28 -5.31 -15.11
N ASN A 43 16.66 -5.88 -13.95
CA ASN A 43 17.64 -5.26 -13.05
C ASN A 43 18.99 -5.03 -13.74
N ASP A 44 19.51 -6.01 -14.47
CA ASP A 44 20.74 -5.89 -15.23
C ASP A 44 20.63 -4.80 -16.30
N TYR A 45 19.46 -4.68 -16.93
CA TYR A 45 19.20 -3.62 -17.89
C TYR A 45 19.22 -2.23 -17.24
N PHE A 46 18.56 -2.06 -16.08
CA PHE A 46 18.60 -0.83 -15.31
C PHE A 46 20.02 -0.47 -14.90
N MET A 47 20.78 -1.42 -14.36
CA MET A 47 22.18 -1.20 -13.95
C MET A 47 23.06 -0.72 -15.09
N LYS A 48 22.88 -1.30 -16.28
CA LYS A 48 23.66 -0.96 -17.49
C LYS A 48 23.30 0.36 -18.14
N ASN A 49 22.01 0.75 -18.07
CA ASN A 49 21.47 1.81 -18.94
C ASN A 49 21.01 3.05 -18.17
N ARG A 50 21.13 3.06 -16.83
CA ARG A 50 20.83 4.27 -16.05
C ARG A 50 21.87 5.36 -16.37
N ASN A 51 21.40 6.59 -16.50
CA ASN A 51 22.21 7.74 -16.86
C ASN A 51 21.80 9.03 -16.14
N GLY A 52 20.94 8.92 -15.15
CA GLY A 52 20.46 10.02 -14.33
C GLY A 52 20.72 9.81 -12.85
N ASN A 53 20.04 10.58 -12.03
CA ASN A 53 20.20 10.60 -10.58
C ASN A 53 19.06 9.91 -9.81
N CYS A 54 18.12 9.28 -10.52
CA CYS A 54 17.02 8.56 -9.88
C CYS A 54 17.56 7.45 -8.98
N LYS A 55 17.11 7.40 -7.76
CA LYS A 55 17.41 6.32 -6.80
C LYS A 55 16.43 5.19 -7.02
N PHE A 56 16.89 4.04 -7.52
CA PHE A 56 16.02 2.90 -7.78
C PHE A 56 15.82 2.05 -6.53
N LEU A 57 14.57 1.63 -6.31
CA LEU A 57 14.16 0.71 -5.26
C LEU A 57 14.03 -0.70 -5.83
N ASN A 58 14.73 -1.66 -5.22
CA ASN A 58 14.65 -3.06 -5.59
C ASN A 58 13.39 -3.70 -5.00
N VAL A 59 12.60 -4.36 -5.83
CA VAL A 59 11.32 -4.94 -5.40
C VAL A 59 11.51 -6.36 -4.87
N LEU A 60 11.02 -6.61 -3.66
CA LEU A 60 11.00 -7.91 -3.01
C LEU A 60 9.62 -8.54 -3.16
N GLN A 61 9.58 -9.69 -3.83
CA GLN A 61 8.35 -10.44 -4.10
C GLN A 61 8.33 -11.77 -3.30
N GLY A 62 7.36 -12.60 -3.57
CA GLY A 62 7.13 -13.91 -2.99
C GLY A 62 5.70 -14.06 -2.49
N GLU A 63 5.14 -15.26 -2.62
CA GLU A 63 3.76 -15.57 -2.25
C GLU A 63 3.66 -16.35 -0.92
N ASN A 64 4.80 -16.76 -0.39
CA ASN A 64 4.97 -17.43 0.89
C ASN A 64 6.36 -17.16 1.44
N PHE A 65 6.65 -17.63 2.64
CA PHE A 65 7.93 -17.41 3.30
C PHE A 65 9.12 -17.92 2.49
N GLN A 66 9.00 -19.12 1.93
CA GLN A 66 10.09 -19.74 1.16
C GLN A 66 10.41 -18.94 -0.11
N GLN A 67 9.40 -18.58 -0.89
CA GLN A 67 9.59 -17.77 -2.10
C GLN A 67 10.13 -16.37 -1.77
N ALA A 68 9.64 -15.74 -0.68
CA ALA A 68 10.12 -14.43 -0.28
C ALA A 68 11.59 -14.45 0.18
N ASP A 69 12.02 -15.53 0.84
CA ASP A 69 13.43 -15.72 1.21
C ASP A 69 14.30 -15.99 -0.01
N ASP A 70 13.87 -16.86 -0.90
CA ASP A 70 14.59 -17.16 -2.14
C ASP A 70 14.71 -15.92 -3.03
N TRP A 71 13.61 -15.18 -3.21
CA TRP A 71 13.63 -13.91 -3.96
C TRP A 71 14.63 -12.91 -3.38
N TYR A 72 14.61 -12.73 -2.06
CA TYR A 72 15.57 -11.86 -1.38
C TYR A 72 17.01 -12.29 -1.66
N LEU A 73 17.33 -13.57 -1.49
CA LEU A 73 18.68 -14.08 -1.73
C LEU A 73 19.14 -13.87 -3.16
N GLN A 74 18.24 -13.97 -4.13
CA GLN A 74 18.55 -13.76 -5.54
C GLN A 74 18.65 -12.30 -5.96
N MET A 75 18.01 -11.37 -5.23
CA MET A 75 17.92 -9.95 -5.59
C MET A 75 18.79 -9.02 -4.74
N LYS A 76 19.22 -9.45 -3.54
CA LYS A 76 19.88 -8.57 -2.58
C LYS A 76 21.18 -7.94 -3.09
N ASP A 77 21.90 -8.63 -3.95
CA ASP A 77 23.19 -8.17 -4.46
C ASP A 77 23.08 -6.89 -5.27
N TYR A 78 21.97 -6.65 -5.94
CA TYR A 78 21.72 -5.40 -6.70
C TYR A 78 21.68 -4.14 -5.82
N CYS A 79 21.49 -4.31 -4.50
CA CYS A 79 21.55 -3.21 -3.54
C CYS A 79 22.89 -3.08 -2.81
N ASP A 80 23.84 -4.03 -3.03
CA ASP A 80 25.10 -4.05 -2.32
C ASP A 80 26.15 -3.12 -2.99
N PRO A 81 26.54 -2.00 -2.36
CA PRO A 81 27.54 -1.09 -2.91
C PRO A 81 28.93 -1.72 -3.03
N LYS A 82 29.19 -2.84 -2.36
CA LYS A 82 30.44 -3.60 -2.51
C LYS A 82 30.48 -4.46 -3.78
N LYS A 83 29.30 -4.77 -4.34
CA LYS A 83 29.16 -5.58 -5.55
C LYS A 83 28.92 -4.74 -6.80
N TYR A 84 28.19 -3.65 -6.67
CA TYR A 84 27.83 -2.77 -7.79
C TYR A 84 28.06 -1.30 -7.45
N THR A 85 28.85 -0.61 -8.25
CA THR A 85 29.05 0.86 -8.13
C THR A 85 27.74 1.60 -8.28
N ASP A 86 26.90 1.20 -9.25
CA ASP A 86 25.60 1.79 -9.55
C ASP A 86 24.45 1.02 -8.89
N HIS A 87 24.66 0.52 -7.66
CA HIS A 87 23.70 -0.26 -6.90
C HIS A 87 22.34 0.45 -6.76
N PHE A 88 21.27 -0.31 -6.49
CA PHE A 88 19.98 0.25 -6.14
C PHE A 88 20.00 0.82 -4.72
N ASN A 89 19.19 1.85 -4.48
CA ASN A 89 19.32 2.73 -3.31
C ASN A 89 18.24 2.51 -2.25
N GLY A 90 17.53 1.41 -2.30
CA GLY A 90 16.48 1.10 -1.33
C GLY A 90 15.63 -0.07 -1.78
N TRP A 91 14.49 -0.23 -1.12
CA TRP A 91 13.67 -1.43 -1.23
C TRP A 91 12.21 -1.11 -1.46
N ALA A 92 11.50 -2.02 -2.14
CA ALA A 92 10.05 -2.01 -2.18
C ALA A 92 9.52 -3.40 -1.78
N MET A 93 8.50 -3.42 -0.92
CA MET A 93 7.84 -4.62 -0.43
C MET A 93 6.63 -4.95 -1.29
N GLY A 94 6.72 -6.02 -2.06
CA GLY A 94 5.64 -6.56 -2.87
C GLY A 94 5.24 -7.98 -2.42
N GLY A 95 4.25 -8.57 -3.10
CA GLY A 95 3.76 -9.91 -2.79
C GLY A 95 3.34 -10.06 -1.31
N GLN A 96 3.75 -11.16 -0.70
CA GLN A 96 3.46 -11.45 0.72
C GLN A 96 4.14 -10.44 1.68
N ASN A 97 5.31 -9.87 1.30
CA ASN A 97 6.04 -8.94 2.16
C ASN A 97 5.25 -7.66 2.50
N MET A 98 4.33 -7.23 1.65
CA MET A 98 3.57 -5.99 1.86
C MET A 98 2.36 -6.15 2.77
N CYS A 99 1.94 -7.36 3.09
CA CYS A 99 0.69 -7.62 3.82
C CYS A 99 0.82 -8.62 4.98
N ASP A 100 2.00 -9.16 5.20
CA ASP A 100 2.32 -10.03 6.34
C ASP A 100 3.41 -9.37 7.18
N VAL A 101 3.03 -8.84 8.34
CA VAL A 101 3.96 -8.12 9.22
C VAL A 101 5.07 -9.01 9.76
N HIS A 102 4.81 -10.31 9.99
CA HIS A 102 5.84 -11.27 10.41
C HIS A 102 6.93 -11.36 9.35
N LEU A 103 6.54 -11.54 8.09
CA LEU A 103 7.48 -11.61 6.97
C LEU A 103 8.21 -10.28 6.76
N ALA A 104 7.49 -9.15 6.84
CA ALA A 104 8.09 -7.83 6.70
C ALA A 104 9.16 -7.56 7.77
N LEU A 105 8.90 -7.92 9.04
CA LEU A 105 9.88 -7.76 10.11
C LEU A 105 11.09 -8.68 9.91
N LYS A 106 10.90 -9.94 9.54
CA LYS A 106 12.00 -10.85 9.21
C LYS A 106 12.85 -10.31 8.06
N ARG A 107 12.21 -9.73 7.05
CA ARG A 107 12.93 -9.13 5.91
C ARG A 107 13.73 -7.92 6.33
N LEU A 108 13.17 -7.03 7.15
CA LEU A 108 13.89 -5.87 7.69
C LEU A 108 15.09 -6.27 8.56
N VAL A 109 14.94 -7.31 9.38
CA VAL A 109 16.04 -7.89 10.16
C VAL A 109 17.12 -8.44 9.25
N ALA A 110 16.76 -9.19 8.19
CA ALA A 110 17.72 -9.69 7.22
C ALA A 110 18.49 -8.55 6.54
N LEU A 111 17.80 -7.54 6.06
CA LEU A 111 18.39 -6.35 5.43
C LEU A 111 19.38 -5.64 6.36
N ARG A 112 18.98 -5.44 7.62
CA ARG A 112 19.84 -4.80 8.63
C ARG A 112 21.14 -5.55 8.82
N PHE A 113 21.09 -6.85 9.07
CA PHE A 113 22.27 -7.64 9.38
C PHE A 113 23.08 -8.07 8.16
N ASP A 114 22.53 -7.95 6.96
CA ASP A 114 23.29 -8.08 5.70
C ASP A 114 23.98 -6.75 5.29
N GLY A 115 23.80 -5.66 6.04
CA GLY A 115 24.34 -4.35 5.70
C GLY A 115 23.64 -3.69 4.50
N LEU A 116 22.36 -4.01 4.30
CA LEU A 116 21.53 -3.55 3.19
C LEU A 116 20.38 -2.62 3.64
N LEU A 117 20.55 -2.00 4.82
CA LEU A 117 19.65 -0.98 5.37
C LEU A 117 20.43 0.24 5.89
N GLU A 118 21.55 0.52 5.25
CA GLU A 118 22.55 1.51 5.71
C GLU A 118 22.10 2.94 5.43
N LYS A 119 22.41 3.82 6.41
CA LYS A 119 22.16 5.25 6.35
C LYS A 119 22.88 5.90 5.16
N GLY A 120 22.17 6.73 4.43
CA GLY A 120 22.68 7.44 3.24
C GLY A 120 22.69 6.59 1.97
N VAL A 121 22.47 5.29 2.09
CA VAL A 121 22.45 4.34 0.96
C VAL A 121 21.04 3.78 0.76
N HIS A 122 20.45 3.19 1.79
CA HIS A 122 19.16 2.48 1.74
C HIS A 122 18.12 3.19 2.62
N ASP A 123 17.96 4.48 2.42
CA ASP A 123 17.10 5.31 3.29
C ASP A 123 15.61 5.14 3.01
N VAL A 124 15.21 4.55 1.88
CA VAL A 124 13.80 4.44 1.48
C VAL A 124 13.36 3.00 1.32
N MET A 125 12.21 2.70 1.90
CA MET A 125 11.46 1.48 1.68
C MET A 125 10.01 1.81 1.31
N HIS A 126 9.53 1.22 0.21
CA HIS A 126 8.17 1.41 -0.26
C HIS A 126 7.31 0.16 -0.03
N PHE A 127 6.11 0.31 0.52
CA PHE A 127 5.13 -0.78 0.66
C PHE A 127 4.05 -0.62 -0.41
N LEU A 128 4.03 -1.56 -1.35
CA LEU A 128 3.08 -1.55 -2.46
C LEU A 128 1.65 -1.87 -1.99
N GLY A 129 0.68 -1.10 -2.45
CA GLY A 129 -0.73 -1.43 -2.29
C GLY A 129 -1.31 -1.33 -0.87
N THR A 130 -0.75 -0.50 -0.01
CA THR A 130 -1.22 -0.27 1.37
C THR A 130 -2.33 0.77 1.42
N SER A 131 -3.53 0.39 1.87
CA SER A 131 -4.70 1.28 1.94
C SER A 131 -5.33 1.41 3.32
N LYS A 132 -5.08 0.47 4.25
CA LYS A 132 -5.69 0.47 5.58
C LYS A 132 -5.00 1.44 6.52
N LEU A 133 -5.79 2.19 7.29
CA LEU A 133 -5.29 3.19 8.23
C LEU A 133 -4.46 2.58 9.36
N GLU A 134 -4.84 1.39 9.83
CA GLU A 134 -4.09 0.65 10.84
C GLU A 134 -2.69 0.26 10.35
N TRP A 135 -2.58 -0.10 9.06
CA TRP A 135 -1.28 -0.40 8.45
C TRP A 135 -0.41 0.84 8.27
N ALA A 136 -1.00 1.98 7.95
CA ALA A 136 -0.26 3.24 7.90
C ALA A 136 0.40 3.56 9.25
N VAL A 137 -0.33 3.35 10.35
CA VAL A 137 0.18 3.51 11.72
C VAL A 137 1.24 2.46 12.06
N LEU A 138 1.00 1.20 11.72
CA LEU A 138 1.94 0.10 11.90
C LEU A 138 3.28 0.38 11.18
N LEU A 139 3.23 0.82 9.95
CA LEU A 139 4.42 1.17 9.17
C LEU A 139 5.17 2.37 9.77
N THR A 140 4.43 3.32 10.35
CA THR A 140 5.03 4.45 11.09
C THR A 140 5.81 3.97 12.31
N ASP A 141 5.30 2.99 13.07
CA ASP A 141 6.02 2.43 14.21
C ASP A 141 7.29 1.67 13.78
N ILE A 142 7.21 0.90 12.69
CA ILE A 142 8.39 0.25 12.11
C ILE A 142 9.43 1.30 11.71
N GLN A 143 9.03 2.34 11.00
CA GLN A 143 9.93 3.44 10.62
C GLN A 143 10.60 4.08 11.83
N ARG A 144 9.83 4.37 12.89
CA ARG A 144 10.33 4.96 14.13
C ARG A 144 11.35 4.06 14.82
N ALA A 145 11.10 2.75 14.87
CA ALA A 145 12.02 1.79 15.47
C ALA A 145 13.31 1.67 14.66
N VAL A 146 13.23 1.56 13.33
CA VAL A 146 14.42 1.52 12.45
C VAL A 146 15.24 2.80 12.61
N ARG A 147 14.59 3.98 12.63
CA ARG A 147 15.27 5.26 12.85
C ARG A 147 15.98 5.34 14.19
N LYS A 148 15.36 4.84 15.22
CA LYS A 148 15.90 4.90 16.58
C LYS A 148 17.13 4.01 16.77
N TYR A 149 17.16 2.83 16.18
CA TYR A 149 18.12 1.79 16.50
C TYR A 149 19.15 1.50 15.39
N HIS A 150 18.93 2.00 14.17
CA HIS A 150 19.78 1.63 13.06
C HIS A 150 20.03 2.75 12.04
N ASN A 151 19.01 3.24 11.33
CA ASN A 151 19.17 4.23 10.25
C ASN A 151 18.23 5.42 10.48
N GLU A 152 18.75 6.51 11.01
CA GLU A 152 17.96 7.70 11.37
C GLU A 152 17.30 8.39 10.17
N ASN A 153 17.81 8.18 8.94
CA ASN A 153 17.25 8.73 7.71
C ASN A 153 16.12 7.87 7.13
N PHE A 154 15.93 6.64 7.67
CA PHE A 154 15.02 5.68 7.10
C PHE A 154 13.60 6.20 6.97
N MET A 155 13.02 6.05 5.78
CA MET A 155 11.68 6.50 5.45
C MET A 155 10.89 5.36 4.83
N ILE A 156 9.70 5.12 5.34
CA ILE A 156 8.71 4.23 4.72
C ILE A 156 7.71 5.07 3.95
N THR A 157 7.50 4.70 2.69
CA THR A 157 6.44 5.22 1.84
C THR A 157 5.49 4.09 1.44
N PHE A 158 4.28 4.43 1.04
CA PHE A 158 3.32 3.45 0.51
C PHE A 158 2.32 4.13 -0.43
N ASP A 159 1.67 3.33 -1.26
CA ASP A 159 0.67 3.76 -2.21
C ASP A 159 -0.56 2.86 -2.17
N CYS A 160 -1.64 3.30 -2.79
CA CYS A 160 -2.77 2.44 -3.12
C CYS A 160 -3.63 3.00 -4.25
N ALA A 161 -4.29 2.09 -4.97
CA ALA A 161 -5.26 2.44 -5.99
C ALA A 161 -6.67 2.71 -5.41
N SER A 162 -6.91 2.45 -4.11
CA SER A 162 -8.25 2.48 -3.51
C SER A 162 -9.06 3.76 -3.74
N PRO A 163 -8.50 4.99 -3.68
CA PRO A 163 -9.27 6.20 -3.95
C PRO A 163 -9.75 6.29 -5.39
N PHE A 164 -8.94 5.83 -6.34
CA PHE A 164 -9.27 5.81 -7.77
C PHE A 164 -10.31 4.74 -8.07
N LEU A 165 -10.13 3.53 -7.51
CA LEU A 165 -11.08 2.43 -7.66
C LEU A 165 -12.44 2.77 -7.04
N ALA A 166 -12.47 3.46 -5.90
CA ALA A 166 -13.72 3.97 -5.33
C ALA A 166 -14.48 4.84 -6.33
N SER A 167 -13.80 5.81 -6.96
CA SER A 167 -14.43 6.65 -7.99
C SER A 167 -14.87 5.85 -9.22
N ALA A 168 -14.04 4.92 -9.70
CA ALA A 168 -14.38 4.05 -10.83
C ALA A 168 -15.65 3.22 -10.56
N ASN A 169 -15.87 2.84 -9.30
CA ASN A 169 -17.07 2.13 -8.84
C ASN A 169 -18.20 3.07 -8.39
N GLY A 170 -18.13 4.35 -8.72
CA GLY A 170 -19.17 5.32 -8.37
C GLY A 170 -19.28 5.64 -6.89
N GLN A 171 -18.18 5.54 -6.14
CA GLN A 171 -18.13 5.80 -4.70
C GLN A 171 -17.36 7.08 -4.38
N ILE A 172 -17.91 7.89 -3.48
CA ILE A 172 -17.26 9.09 -2.93
C ILE A 172 -16.92 8.86 -1.46
N TYR A 173 -15.73 9.26 -1.02
CA TYR A 173 -15.38 9.30 0.38
C TYR A 173 -16.09 10.47 1.05
N THR A 174 -16.98 10.18 1.98
CA THR A 174 -17.83 11.21 2.62
C THR A 174 -17.32 11.61 4.00
N ASP A 175 -16.58 10.74 4.68
CA ASP A 175 -16.02 11.01 6.00
C ASP A 175 -14.87 10.07 6.35
N ILE A 176 -14.19 10.36 7.47
CA ILE A 176 -13.14 9.56 8.07
C ILE A 176 -13.63 9.10 9.45
N GLU A 177 -13.69 7.80 9.65
CA GLU A 177 -14.15 7.21 10.90
C GLU A 177 -12.97 6.64 11.70
N ILE A 178 -12.45 7.45 12.64
CA ILE A 178 -11.40 7.07 13.60
C ILE A 178 -11.90 7.48 15.00
N GLU A 179 -13.00 6.88 15.42
CA GLU A 179 -13.69 7.32 16.64
C GLU A 179 -13.36 6.43 17.85
N ASP A 180 -13.00 5.15 17.61
CA ASP A 180 -12.68 4.22 18.68
C ASP A 180 -11.57 3.24 18.26
N LYS A 181 -11.21 2.35 19.21
CA LYS A 181 -10.21 1.29 18.98
C LYS A 181 -10.59 0.28 17.88
N LYS A 182 -11.85 0.24 17.46
CA LYS A 182 -12.39 -0.82 16.59
C LYS A 182 -12.56 -0.36 15.14
N LYS A 183 -12.73 0.94 14.92
CA LYS A 183 -13.17 1.48 13.63
C LYS A 183 -12.18 2.52 13.12
N TRP A 184 -11.35 2.11 12.20
CA TRP A 184 -10.35 2.95 11.51
C TRP A 184 -10.55 2.79 10.02
N THR A 185 -11.46 3.58 9.45
CA THR A 185 -11.87 3.42 8.05
C THR A 185 -12.32 4.72 7.42
N TYR A 186 -12.58 4.67 6.13
CA TYR A 186 -13.25 5.72 5.36
C TYR A 186 -14.73 5.40 5.27
N ARG A 187 -15.57 6.42 5.36
CA ARG A 187 -16.97 6.31 4.99
C ARG A 187 -17.10 6.61 3.50
N MET A 188 -17.60 5.65 2.75
CA MET A 188 -17.85 5.79 1.32
C MET A 188 -19.34 5.63 1.06
N GLN A 189 -19.87 6.45 0.16
CA GLN A 189 -21.26 6.37 -0.26
C GLN A 189 -21.35 6.47 -1.79
N PRO A 190 -22.38 5.84 -2.41
CA PRO A 190 -22.62 5.99 -3.84
C PRO A 190 -22.82 7.46 -4.21
N SER A 191 -22.31 7.86 -5.35
CA SER A 191 -22.54 9.19 -5.90
C SER A 191 -24.00 9.42 -6.23
N ALA A 192 -24.42 10.69 -6.29
CA ALA A 192 -25.76 11.07 -6.70
C ALA A 192 -26.07 10.56 -8.13
N ASP A 193 -27.17 9.83 -8.30
CA ASP A 193 -27.50 9.11 -9.53
C ASP A 193 -28.82 9.54 -10.20
N ASN A 194 -29.35 10.71 -9.86
CA ASN A 194 -30.59 11.18 -10.41
C ASN A 194 -30.39 12.28 -11.46
N LYS A 195 -30.94 12.07 -12.66
CA LYS A 195 -30.89 13.06 -13.76
C LYS A 195 -31.42 14.44 -13.37
N ALA A 196 -32.38 14.51 -12.44
CA ALA A 196 -32.94 15.79 -11.95
C ALA A 196 -31.87 16.69 -11.32
N TYR A 197 -30.77 16.14 -10.83
CA TYR A 197 -29.67 16.90 -10.21
C TYR A 197 -28.68 17.49 -11.23
N ALA A 198 -28.73 17.04 -12.49
CA ALA A 198 -27.76 17.42 -13.52
C ALA A 198 -27.83 18.91 -13.92
N THR A 199 -28.84 19.64 -13.50
CA THR A 199 -28.98 21.09 -13.70
C THR A 199 -28.86 21.92 -12.41
N ASP A 200 -28.63 21.24 -11.28
CA ASP A 200 -28.52 21.91 -9.98
C ASP A 200 -27.16 22.60 -9.82
N THR A 201 -27.17 23.92 -9.70
CA THR A 201 -25.95 24.73 -9.57
C THR A 201 -25.57 25.06 -8.12
N ARG A 202 -26.31 24.54 -7.14
CA ARG A 202 -25.95 24.72 -5.74
C ARG A 202 -24.59 24.05 -5.41
N PRO A 203 -23.90 24.54 -4.36
CA PRO A 203 -22.71 23.85 -3.86
C PRO A 203 -23.01 22.37 -3.61
N PHE A 204 -22.11 21.49 -4.04
CA PHE A 204 -22.32 20.04 -3.96
C PHE A 204 -22.65 19.57 -2.54
N ARG A 205 -21.87 20.04 -1.55
CA ARG A 205 -22.09 19.74 -0.14
C ARG A 205 -23.52 20.03 0.33
N ASP A 206 -24.02 21.24 0.02
CA ASP A 206 -25.33 21.68 0.49
C ASP A 206 -26.45 20.88 -0.19
N ALA A 207 -26.30 20.65 -1.49
CA ALA A 207 -27.27 19.90 -2.25
C ALA A 207 -27.39 18.43 -1.82
N VAL A 208 -26.26 17.71 -1.60
CA VAL A 208 -26.29 16.30 -1.20
C VAL A 208 -26.87 16.10 0.19
N LEU A 209 -26.67 17.06 1.10
CA LEU A 209 -27.24 17.02 2.44
C LEU A 209 -28.73 17.36 2.42
N ASP A 210 -29.13 18.35 1.65
CA ASP A 210 -30.54 18.77 1.49
C ASP A 210 -31.37 17.64 0.83
N TYR A 211 -30.85 17.03 -0.20
CA TYR A 211 -31.47 15.86 -0.84
C TYR A 211 -31.38 14.56 -0.02
N LYS A 212 -30.67 14.57 1.12
CA LYS A 212 -30.40 13.40 1.98
C LYS A 212 -29.73 12.24 1.23
N ILE A 213 -28.90 12.56 0.24
CA ILE A 213 -28.10 11.58 -0.48
C ILE A 213 -27.00 11.06 0.43
N PHE A 214 -26.34 11.96 1.18
CA PHE A 214 -25.36 11.63 2.22
C PHE A 214 -25.84 12.11 3.59
N ASP A 215 -25.52 11.35 4.63
CA ASP A 215 -25.76 11.78 6.02
C ASP A 215 -24.75 12.85 6.46
N THR A 216 -23.50 12.71 5.98
CA THR A 216 -22.40 13.66 6.22
C THR A 216 -21.59 13.82 4.94
N PHE A 217 -20.95 14.97 4.79
CA PHE A 217 -19.97 15.19 3.74
C PHE A 217 -18.86 16.11 4.22
N LYS A 218 -17.61 15.58 4.22
CA LYS A 218 -16.40 16.33 4.56
C LYS A 218 -15.79 16.90 3.28
N ASP A 219 -15.77 18.21 3.16
CA ASP A 219 -15.16 18.88 2.02
C ASP A 219 -13.66 18.67 1.93
N SER A 220 -13.19 18.62 0.71
CA SER A 220 -11.77 18.80 0.34
C SER A 220 -11.59 20.17 -0.34
N PRO A 221 -10.34 20.64 -0.55
CA PRO A 221 -10.08 21.83 -1.36
C PRO A 221 -10.62 21.74 -2.80
N VAL A 222 -10.84 20.54 -3.29
CA VAL A 222 -11.42 20.27 -4.61
C VAL A 222 -12.95 20.34 -4.53
N SER A 223 -13.57 19.56 -3.63
CA SER A 223 -15.02 19.44 -3.54
C SER A 223 -15.71 20.72 -3.06
N ALA A 224 -15.02 21.57 -2.30
CA ALA A 224 -15.53 22.87 -1.87
C ALA A 224 -15.90 23.82 -3.05
N ARG A 225 -15.43 23.49 -4.27
CA ARG A 225 -15.72 24.26 -5.49
C ARG A 225 -16.75 23.59 -6.40
N TRP A 226 -17.22 22.37 -6.06
CA TRP A 226 -18.16 21.64 -6.90
C TRP A 226 -19.57 22.20 -6.79
N GLN A 227 -20.25 22.18 -7.93
CA GLN A 227 -21.70 22.25 -7.98
C GLN A 227 -22.29 20.85 -8.09
N MET A 228 -23.55 20.69 -7.68
CA MET A 228 -24.22 19.38 -7.74
C MET A 228 -24.17 18.78 -9.15
N LYS A 229 -24.39 19.59 -10.18
CA LYS A 229 -24.34 19.17 -11.59
C LYS A 229 -23.01 18.63 -12.06
N ASP A 230 -21.89 19.01 -11.41
CA ASP A 230 -20.54 18.62 -11.84
C ASP A 230 -20.24 17.15 -11.52
N ILE A 231 -20.90 16.62 -10.48
CA ILE A 231 -20.62 15.26 -9.94
C ILE A 231 -21.83 14.34 -10.07
N THR A 232 -23.00 14.83 -10.46
CA THR A 232 -24.19 14.00 -10.62
C THR A 232 -24.02 12.93 -11.69
N CYS A 233 -24.27 11.68 -11.33
CA CYS A 233 -24.31 10.54 -12.23
C CYS A 233 -25.73 10.02 -12.36
N TYR A 234 -26.37 10.21 -13.49
CA TYR A 234 -27.70 9.64 -13.78
C TYR A 234 -27.66 8.32 -14.56
N LYS A 235 -26.51 7.86 -14.89
CA LYS A 235 -26.26 6.55 -15.48
C LYS A 235 -24.93 6.03 -14.90
N PRO A 236 -24.96 5.35 -13.77
CA PRO A 236 -23.76 4.78 -13.20
C PRO A 236 -23.18 3.74 -14.15
N GLY A 237 -21.84 3.75 -14.23
CA GLY A 237 -21.06 2.75 -14.94
C GLY A 237 -19.86 2.39 -14.10
N ASP A 238 -19.24 1.28 -14.39
CA ASP A 238 -18.02 0.85 -13.74
C ASP A 238 -16.88 0.88 -14.75
N LEU A 239 -15.91 1.77 -14.55
CA LEU A 239 -14.76 1.92 -15.45
C LEU A 239 -13.87 0.68 -15.52
N ASN A 240 -14.00 -0.24 -14.56
CA ASN A 240 -13.33 -1.53 -14.59
C ASN A 240 -14.06 -2.56 -15.46
N LYS A 241 -15.27 -2.24 -15.95
CA LYS A 241 -16.09 -3.10 -16.81
C LYS A 241 -16.00 -2.70 -18.27
N MET A 242 -16.21 -3.66 -19.15
CA MET A 242 -16.24 -3.43 -20.61
C MET A 242 -17.69 -3.35 -21.14
N GLY A 243 -17.83 -2.77 -22.34
CA GLY A 243 -19.11 -2.71 -23.02
C GLY A 243 -20.13 -1.78 -22.36
N ASN A 244 -21.38 -2.24 -22.22
CA ASN A 244 -22.44 -1.41 -21.66
C ASN A 244 -22.34 -1.21 -20.15
N GLU A 245 -21.72 -2.14 -19.44
CA GLU A 245 -21.51 -2.04 -17.99
C GLU A 245 -20.50 -0.97 -17.61
N GLY A 246 -19.49 -0.70 -18.48
CA GLY A 246 -18.52 0.36 -18.29
C GLY A 246 -19.00 1.76 -18.71
N LYS A 247 -20.15 1.86 -19.40
CA LYS A 247 -20.68 3.15 -19.85
C LYS A 247 -21.35 3.91 -18.70
N THR A 248 -20.97 5.18 -18.56
CA THR A 248 -21.48 6.09 -17.53
C THR A 248 -21.92 7.41 -18.14
N SER A 249 -22.74 8.20 -17.40
CA SER A 249 -23.04 9.59 -17.76
C SER A 249 -21.94 10.58 -17.35
N TRP A 250 -21.00 10.15 -16.52
CA TRP A 250 -19.82 10.98 -16.21
C TRP A 250 -18.86 11.07 -17.39
N ASP A 251 -18.29 12.23 -17.54
CA ASP A 251 -17.13 12.42 -18.41
C ASP A 251 -15.81 12.24 -17.60
N SER A 252 -14.70 12.34 -18.31
CA SER A 252 -13.36 12.24 -17.70
C SER A 252 -13.09 13.33 -16.66
N PHE A 253 -13.70 14.51 -16.80
CA PHE A 253 -13.54 15.62 -15.88
C PHE A 253 -14.22 15.32 -14.53
N SER A 254 -15.47 14.87 -14.55
CA SER A 254 -16.22 14.47 -13.33
C SER A 254 -15.49 13.37 -12.56
N TYR A 255 -14.96 12.36 -13.26
CA TYR A 255 -14.14 11.32 -12.63
C TYR A 255 -12.87 11.87 -12.01
N THR A 256 -12.16 12.76 -12.71
CA THR A 256 -10.92 13.36 -12.20
C THR A 256 -11.18 14.20 -10.94
N LEU A 257 -12.25 14.96 -10.91
CA LEU A 257 -12.67 15.73 -9.72
C LEU A 257 -12.93 14.80 -8.53
N GLN A 258 -13.71 13.75 -8.75
CA GLN A 258 -14.05 12.78 -7.71
C GLN A 258 -12.81 12.01 -7.21
N MET A 259 -11.94 11.58 -8.13
CA MET A 259 -10.67 10.93 -7.78
C MET A 259 -9.78 11.85 -6.95
N ALA A 260 -9.66 13.12 -7.34
CA ALA A 260 -8.86 14.10 -6.59
C ALA A 260 -9.39 14.32 -5.15
N HIS A 261 -10.72 14.39 -4.98
CA HIS A 261 -11.32 14.42 -3.65
C HIS A 261 -11.03 13.17 -2.84
N ASN A 262 -11.24 11.99 -3.42
CA ASN A 262 -10.99 10.71 -2.74
C ASN A 262 -9.51 10.55 -2.34
N VAL A 263 -8.57 10.97 -3.19
CA VAL A 263 -7.13 10.99 -2.87
C VAL A 263 -6.83 11.92 -1.70
N TRP A 264 -7.40 13.14 -1.72
CA TRP A 264 -7.23 14.08 -0.61
C TRP A 264 -7.77 13.52 0.70
N MET A 265 -8.97 12.92 0.67
CA MET A 265 -9.57 12.26 1.83
C MET A 265 -8.70 11.12 2.35
N HIS A 266 -8.12 10.32 1.45
CA HIS A 266 -7.24 9.23 1.82
C HIS A 266 -5.96 9.73 2.53
N ILE A 267 -5.28 10.72 1.95
CA ILE A 267 -4.07 11.32 2.55
C ILE A 267 -4.40 11.93 3.92
N THR A 268 -5.50 12.68 4.01
CA THR A 268 -5.95 13.28 5.26
C THR A 268 -6.25 12.22 6.32
N ALA A 269 -6.89 11.11 5.92
CA ALA A 269 -7.20 10.01 6.84
C ALA A 269 -5.93 9.34 7.38
N VAL A 270 -4.91 9.12 6.55
CA VAL A 270 -3.62 8.58 6.99
C VAL A 270 -2.95 9.52 7.99
N GLN A 271 -2.95 10.83 7.73
CA GLN A 271 -2.40 11.82 8.65
C GLN A 271 -3.17 11.85 9.97
N GLU A 272 -4.50 11.83 9.90
CA GLU A 272 -5.37 11.79 11.09
C GLU A 272 -5.18 10.51 11.89
N ALA A 273 -5.05 9.36 11.24
CA ALA A 273 -4.77 8.08 11.89
C ALA A 273 -3.47 8.15 12.71
N ASN A 274 -2.40 8.68 12.14
CA ASN A 274 -1.13 8.85 12.86
C ASN A 274 -1.27 9.86 14.01
N ARG A 275 -1.99 10.97 13.81
CA ARG A 275 -2.23 11.96 14.87
C ARG A 275 -3.02 11.35 16.04
N MET A 276 -4.06 10.59 15.76
CA MET A 276 -4.86 9.91 16.77
C MET A 276 -4.03 8.85 17.54
N TYR A 277 -3.19 8.12 16.83
CA TYR A 277 -2.30 7.16 17.44
C TYR A 277 -1.30 7.83 18.39
N ASP A 278 -0.74 8.97 18.02
CA ASP A 278 0.17 9.74 18.87
C ASP A 278 -0.55 10.30 20.13
N THR A 279 -1.87 10.47 20.10
CA THR A 279 -2.69 10.83 21.27
C THR A 279 -3.12 9.62 22.11
N LYS A 280 -2.54 8.44 21.88
CA LYS A 280 -2.79 7.18 22.60
C LYS A 280 -4.12 6.48 22.27
N ILE A 281 -4.77 6.80 21.18
CA ILE A 281 -5.87 6.01 20.63
C ILE A 281 -5.25 4.92 19.76
N ASN A 282 -5.16 3.70 20.28
CA ASN A 282 -4.53 2.59 19.58
C ASN A 282 -5.60 1.77 18.83
N PRO A 283 -5.38 1.45 17.54
CA PRO A 283 -6.22 0.46 16.87
C PRO A 283 -6.16 -0.88 17.60
N LYS A 284 -7.31 -1.53 17.74
CA LYS A 284 -7.39 -2.85 18.41
C LYS A 284 -6.40 -3.87 17.82
N MET A 285 -6.16 -3.78 16.51
CA MET A 285 -5.22 -4.65 15.80
C MET A 285 -3.78 -4.55 16.33
N LEU A 286 -3.38 -3.38 16.83
CA LEU A 286 -2.01 -3.11 17.30
C LEU A 286 -1.83 -3.23 18.82
N VAL A 287 -2.88 -3.70 19.54
CA VAL A 287 -2.83 -3.94 20.98
C VAL A 287 -3.43 -5.31 21.27
N GLN A 288 -2.65 -6.21 21.81
CA GLN A 288 -3.12 -7.53 22.24
C GLN A 288 -3.63 -7.48 23.68
N GLU A 289 -4.93 -7.41 23.85
CA GLU A 289 -5.57 -7.45 25.17
C GLU A 289 -5.43 -8.83 25.86
N ASN A 290 -5.25 -9.89 25.06
CA ASN A 290 -5.17 -11.28 25.55
C ASN A 290 -3.75 -11.78 25.85
N PHE A 291 -2.71 -10.97 25.59
CA PHE A 291 -1.31 -11.28 25.82
C PHE A 291 -0.66 -10.14 26.60
N ASP A 292 -0.86 -10.07 27.90
CA ASP A 292 -0.26 -9.08 28.83
C ASP A 292 -0.27 -7.62 28.35
N ARG A 293 -1.25 -7.25 27.51
CA ARG A 293 -1.42 -5.91 26.91
C ARG A 293 -0.23 -5.41 26.12
N VAL A 294 0.47 -6.30 25.44
CA VAL A 294 1.62 -5.93 24.61
C VAL A 294 1.18 -5.07 23.42
N ALA A 295 1.79 -3.91 23.27
CA ALA A 295 1.56 -3.04 22.13
C ALA A 295 2.56 -3.35 20.98
N PHE A 296 2.09 -3.24 19.73
CA PHE A 296 2.91 -3.48 18.55
C PHE A 296 4.23 -2.70 18.58
N LYS A 297 4.18 -1.41 18.91
CA LYS A 297 5.36 -0.54 19.01
C LYS A 297 6.42 -1.07 19.99
N ASP A 298 6.01 -1.70 21.08
CA ASP A 298 6.96 -2.18 22.09
C ASP A 298 7.70 -3.42 21.57
N VAL A 299 6.98 -4.32 20.89
CA VAL A 299 7.60 -5.50 20.26
C VAL A 299 8.53 -5.09 19.12
N VAL A 300 8.13 -4.17 18.27
CA VAL A 300 8.97 -3.69 17.16
C VAL A 300 10.23 -2.99 17.69
N ASN A 301 10.10 -2.20 18.75
CA ASN A 301 11.26 -1.62 19.43
C ASN A 301 12.19 -2.71 19.99
N ALA A 302 11.64 -3.78 20.61
CA ALA A 302 12.44 -4.89 21.11
C ALA A 302 13.19 -5.61 19.98
N VAL A 303 12.55 -5.87 18.83
CA VAL A 303 13.20 -6.46 17.65
C VAL A 303 14.40 -5.63 17.18
N PHE A 304 14.23 -4.32 17.04
CA PHE A 304 15.31 -3.47 16.53
C PHE A 304 16.35 -3.06 17.59
N ALA A 305 16.07 -3.25 18.88
CA ALA A 305 17.05 -3.03 19.96
C ALA A 305 18.09 -4.16 20.08
N THR A 306 17.88 -5.31 19.45
CA THR A 306 18.79 -6.46 19.50
C THR A 306 20.14 -6.18 18.80
N SER A 307 21.18 -6.91 19.20
CA SER A 307 22.53 -6.80 18.66
C SER A 307 22.87 -7.85 17.63
N SER A 308 22.06 -8.92 17.50
CA SER A 308 22.27 -9.99 16.55
C SER A 308 20.99 -10.36 15.79
N ARG A 309 21.16 -10.99 14.62
CA ARG A 309 20.05 -11.50 13.79
C ARG A 309 19.25 -12.58 14.53
N ASP A 310 19.93 -13.46 15.25
CA ASP A 310 19.29 -14.56 15.96
C ASP A 310 18.43 -14.07 17.12
N GLU A 311 18.93 -13.10 17.89
CA GLU A 311 18.12 -12.42 18.93
C GLU A 311 16.89 -11.74 18.34
N ALA A 312 17.05 -10.99 17.24
CA ALA A 312 15.93 -10.32 16.58
C ALA A 312 14.87 -11.31 16.09
N ASN A 313 15.31 -12.41 15.45
CA ASN A 313 14.42 -13.45 14.99
C ASN A 313 13.75 -14.19 16.16
N ALA A 314 14.43 -14.40 17.28
CA ALA A 314 13.85 -15.01 18.47
C ALA A 314 12.69 -14.16 19.01
N VAL A 315 12.88 -12.83 19.11
CA VAL A 315 11.80 -11.91 19.51
C VAL A 315 10.64 -12.00 18.51
N ILE A 316 10.90 -12.00 17.20
CA ILE A 316 9.84 -12.11 16.19
C ILE A 316 9.04 -13.40 16.37
N GLU A 317 9.71 -14.55 16.59
CA GLU A 317 9.03 -15.85 16.75
C GLU A 317 8.25 -15.95 18.07
N GLU A 318 8.73 -15.37 19.16
CA GLU A 318 8.02 -15.30 20.42
C GLU A 318 6.62 -14.69 20.24
N TYR A 319 6.50 -13.65 19.42
CA TYR A 319 5.24 -12.98 19.13
C TYR A 319 4.49 -13.52 17.90
N SER A 320 4.78 -14.74 17.44
CA SER A 320 4.18 -15.32 16.23
C SER A 320 2.64 -15.28 16.21
N ARG A 321 1.97 -15.48 17.35
CA ARG A 321 0.50 -15.38 17.48
C ARG A 321 0.00 -13.95 17.32
N PHE A 322 0.78 -12.97 17.72
CA PHE A 322 0.44 -11.56 17.53
C PHE A 322 0.40 -11.22 16.06
N TRP A 323 1.43 -11.58 15.31
CA TRP A 323 1.45 -11.33 13.87
C TRP A 323 0.27 -11.97 13.14
N MET A 324 -0.17 -13.13 13.59
CA MET A 324 -1.34 -13.82 13.02
C MET A 324 -2.66 -13.08 13.25
N SER A 325 -2.75 -12.25 14.29
CA SER A 325 -3.96 -11.46 14.59
C SER A 325 -4.03 -10.16 13.79
N ILE A 326 -2.92 -9.74 13.19
CA ILE A 326 -2.86 -8.52 12.39
C ILE A 326 -3.43 -8.79 10.99
N ILE A 327 -4.48 -8.05 10.65
CA ILE A 327 -5.13 -8.15 9.34
C ILE A 327 -4.26 -7.50 8.28
N GLY A 328 -3.99 -8.20 7.17
CA GLY A 328 -3.21 -7.68 6.06
C GLY A 328 -3.82 -6.46 5.35
N THR A 329 -3.04 -5.78 4.52
CA THR A 329 -3.39 -4.49 3.90
C THR A 329 -4.65 -4.54 3.04
N ARG A 330 -4.96 -5.68 2.42
CA ARG A 330 -6.11 -5.86 1.53
C ARG A 330 -7.22 -6.74 2.12
N GLY A 331 -7.42 -6.70 3.43
CA GLY A 331 -8.48 -7.46 4.08
C GLY A 331 -8.15 -8.93 4.29
N ALA A 332 -6.92 -9.36 4.03
CA ALA A 332 -6.45 -10.67 4.44
C ALA A 332 -6.72 -10.84 5.94
N THR A 333 -7.52 -11.84 6.28
CA THR A 333 -7.97 -12.09 7.65
C THR A 333 -6.95 -12.94 8.38
N GLY A 334 -5.98 -12.37 9.07
CA GLY A 334 -5.13 -13.07 10.04
C GLY A 334 -4.45 -14.36 9.55
N LYS A 335 -4.58 -14.73 8.29
CA LYS A 335 -3.89 -15.86 7.68
C LYS A 335 -2.55 -15.37 7.19
N LYS A 336 -1.48 -16.01 7.61
CA LYS A 336 -0.12 -15.71 7.15
C LYS A 336 0.09 -15.98 5.67
N THR A 337 -0.74 -16.81 5.07
CA THR A 337 -0.75 -17.07 3.64
C THR A 337 -1.84 -16.24 2.99
N VAL A 338 -1.48 -15.04 2.56
CA VAL A 338 -2.29 -14.30 1.60
C VAL A 338 -2.08 -14.98 0.25
N ASN A 339 -3.14 -15.56 -0.27
CA ASN A 339 -3.07 -16.07 -1.64
C ASN A 339 -3.03 -14.85 -2.57
N ALA A 340 -1.94 -14.66 -3.29
CA ALA A 340 -1.78 -13.54 -4.20
C ALA A 340 -2.86 -13.52 -5.28
N SER A 341 -3.36 -14.67 -5.72
CA SER A 341 -4.49 -14.75 -6.65
C SER A 341 -5.78 -14.18 -6.05
N THR A 342 -6.00 -14.35 -4.73
CA THR A 342 -7.15 -13.74 -4.05
C THR A 342 -6.93 -12.24 -3.80
N GLN A 343 -5.69 -11.82 -3.67
CA GLN A 343 -5.33 -10.44 -3.37
C GLN A 343 -5.26 -9.57 -4.64
N PHE A 344 -4.83 -10.14 -5.76
CA PHE A 344 -4.63 -9.45 -7.02
C PHE A 344 -5.57 -9.93 -8.14
N GLY A 345 -6.25 -11.07 -7.97
CA GLY A 345 -7.19 -11.62 -8.96
C GLY A 345 -8.24 -10.60 -9.35
N ASN A 346 -8.87 -9.97 -8.37
CA ASN A 346 -9.89 -8.94 -8.61
C ASN A 346 -9.35 -7.66 -9.29
N LEU A 347 -8.04 -7.41 -9.27
CA LEU A 347 -7.44 -6.29 -10.01
C LEU A 347 -7.28 -6.58 -11.50
N PHE A 348 -7.28 -7.86 -11.89
CA PHE A 348 -7.00 -8.29 -13.25
C PHE A 348 -8.13 -9.16 -13.86
N GLU A 349 -9.03 -9.69 -13.05
CA GLU A 349 -10.23 -10.41 -13.53
C GLU A 349 -11.36 -9.45 -13.94
N GLU A 350 -11.28 -8.19 -13.55
CA GLU A 350 -12.24 -7.14 -13.87
C GLU A 350 -11.78 -6.21 -15.02
N VAL A 351 -10.74 -6.59 -15.76
CA VAL A 351 -10.28 -5.86 -16.95
C VAL A 351 -10.63 -6.63 -18.22
#